data_dabd05deb1f2aded090d338b800c3a05
#
_entry.id   dabd05deb1f2aded090d338b800c3a05
#
_cell.length_a   1.000
_cell.length_b   1.000
_cell.length_c   1.000
_cell.angle_alpha   90.00
_cell.angle_beta   90.00
_cell.angle_gamma   90.00
#
_symmetry.space_group_name_H-M   'P 1'
#
loop_
_entity.id
_entity.type
_entity.pdbx_description
1 polymer ?
#
loop_
_entity_poly.entity_id
_entity_poly.type
_entity_poly.pdbx_seq_one_letter_code
_entity_poly.pdbx_strand_id
1 'polypeptide(L)'
;MHNPNSAIERVKNHLAYKLGQAMIDFTNSSSGGGYIALFKKLYKIKKQHKKEQKIYQQTIQIFPQLKYPSLEKCSDYEQALRYKFHLSYMLGEVLIKAYQTWYTGGGFKLKNNIKKANKEFQIFREIFKEFDQINSSILEGLIDNKQLFLKEFSRIKNILTIHQDYKAILDNIFHNFNYFIQNFDLIEEWLLSDNFKERYKKGNHPYPSLLDPKKLNDENEKINYHNIPAELAWEMNLPLPRNKIVYIGYGLSGNAAMLFYLSKYNKVTTNYMQSYNSNYIFNINYQFNKDILVNFKKIHLLYENKAIVLTRDPIERIVTAINHGYWKNLNQKDFDLISVDDDIDKVLDRIRYVKKHDMKNNHIEWSDEPTLDMIDSILDNHCFKYNTILKKTNLAINYVDMKQISEEYAFETLQGLAEKFKLTQPNEADRHIISMKQNNIFRY
;
A
#
# COMPACT_ATOMS: atom_id res chain seq x y z
N MET A 1 -40.64 5.94 -12.79
CA MET A 1 -39.64 4.95 -12.33
C MET A 1 -38.32 5.68 -12.26
N HIS A 2 -37.55 5.44 -11.24
CA HIS A 2 -36.17 5.97 -11.16
C HIS A 2 -35.22 5.05 -11.94
N ASN A 3 -34.10 5.62 -12.40
CA ASN A 3 -33.06 4.84 -13.09
C ASN A 3 -32.42 3.84 -12.12
N PRO A 4 -32.54 2.51 -12.35
CA PRO A 4 -31.94 1.50 -11.48
C PRO A 4 -30.41 1.51 -11.47
N ASN A 5 -29.79 2.08 -12.50
CA ASN A 5 -28.34 2.18 -12.67
C ASN A 5 -27.74 3.48 -12.10
N SER A 6 -28.58 4.36 -11.51
CA SER A 6 -28.10 5.55 -10.80
C SER A 6 -28.23 5.36 -9.29
N ALA A 7 -27.09 5.35 -8.60
CA ALA A 7 -27.05 5.30 -7.15
C ALA A 7 -27.65 6.57 -6.53
N ILE A 8 -27.44 7.74 -7.15
CA ILE A 8 -28.02 9.02 -6.71
C ILE A 8 -29.53 8.95 -6.69
N GLU A 9 -30.16 8.51 -7.79
CA GLU A 9 -31.62 8.42 -7.85
C GLU A 9 -32.16 7.42 -6.82
N ARG A 10 -31.46 6.31 -6.61
CA ARG A 10 -31.83 5.30 -5.61
C ARG A 10 -31.75 5.84 -4.18
N VAL A 11 -30.69 6.59 -3.83
CA VAL A 11 -30.56 7.25 -2.52
C VAL A 11 -31.63 8.34 -2.35
N LYS A 12 -31.87 9.17 -3.36
CA LYS A 12 -32.95 10.18 -3.32
C LYS A 12 -34.35 9.53 -3.24
N ASN A 13 -34.50 8.34 -3.78
CA ASN A 13 -35.75 7.58 -3.71
C ASN A 13 -35.94 6.81 -2.39
N HIS A 14 -34.89 6.74 -1.55
CA HIS A 14 -34.97 6.13 -0.24
C HIS A 14 -35.96 6.87 0.67
N LEU A 15 -36.69 6.12 1.53
CA LEU A 15 -37.70 6.67 2.40
C LEU A 15 -37.19 7.83 3.26
N ALA A 16 -35.96 7.72 3.82
CA ALA A 16 -35.38 8.78 4.62
C ALA A 16 -35.26 10.10 3.83
N TYR A 17 -34.71 10.05 2.60
CA TYR A 17 -34.58 11.26 1.80
C TYR A 17 -35.93 11.91 1.49
N LYS A 18 -36.93 11.12 1.06
CA LYS A 18 -38.28 11.59 0.74
C LYS A 18 -38.98 12.24 1.95
N LEU A 19 -38.88 11.63 3.14
CA LEU A 19 -39.48 12.16 4.36
C LEU A 19 -38.85 13.47 4.81
N GLY A 20 -37.49 13.49 4.84
CA GLY A 20 -36.78 14.69 5.26
C GLY A 20 -36.94 15.83 4.26
N GLN A 21 -36.95 15.55 2.96
CA GLN A 21 -37.19 16.56 1.95
C GLN A 21 -38.61 17.17 2.12
N ALA A 22 -39.61 16.34 2.36
CA ALA A 22 -40.98 16.82 2.61
C ALA A 22 -41.07 17.69 3.87
N MET A 23 -40.25 17.45 4.87
CA MET A 23 -40.14 18.27 6.07
C MET A 23 -39.50 19.63 5.76
N ILE A 24 -38.40 19.65 4.99
CA ILE A 24 -37.74 20.89 4.56
C ILE A 24 -38.67 21.72 3.69
N ASP A 25 -39.32 21.11 2.73
CA ASP A 25 -40.27 21.80 1.85
C ASP A 25 -41.40 22.46 2.67
N PHE A 26 -41.88 21.76 3.71
CA PHE A 26 -42.93 22.28 4.59
C PHE A 26 -42.44 23.49 5.40
N THR A 27 -41.21 23.45 5.93
CA THR A 27 -40.65 24.58 6.69
C THR A 27 -40.39 25.81 5.82
N ASN A 28 -40.08 25.58 4.52
CA ASN A 28 -39.83 26.67 3.56
C ASN A 28 -41.11 27.21 2.88
N SER A 29 -42.20 26.48 2.99
CA SER A 29 -43.48 26.91 2.40
C SER A 29 -44.29 27.66 3.43
N SER A 30 -44.74 28.88 3.09
CA SER A 30 -45.64 29.70 3.91
C SER A 30 -47.08 29.13 3.89
N SER A 31 -47.30 27.89 3.51
CA SER A 31 -48.62 27.29 3.29
C SER A 31 -49.32 27.00 4.62
N GLY A 32 -50.49 27.59 4.81
CA GLY A 32 -51.30 27.61 6.03
C GLY A 32 -51.94 26.30 6.49
N GLY A 33 -51.36 25.14 6.16
CA GLY A 33 -51.95 23.82 6.53
C GLY A 33 -51.53 23.28 7.91
N GLY A 34 -50.60 23.94 8.61
CA GLY A 34 -50.13 23.53 9.93
C GLY A 34 -49.48 22.15 9.97
N TYR A 35 -49.06 21.70 11.15
CA TYR A 35 -48.40 20.39 11.36
C TYR A 35 -49.24 19.19 10.95
N ILE A 36 -50.62 19.31 10.96
CA ILE A 36 -51.52 18.24 10.55
C ILE A 36 -51.34 17.94 9.06
N ALA A 37 -51.15 18.95 8.22
CA ALA A 37 -50.91 18.76 6.79
C ALA A 37 -49.57 18.05 6.54
N LEU A 38 -48.53 18.42 7.32
CA LEU A 38 -47.24 17.74 7.28
C LEU A 38 -47.38 16.24 7.64
N PHE A 39 -48.02 15.91 8.75
CA PHE A 39 -48.26 14.52 9.14
C PHE A 39 -49.01 13.70 8.07
N LYS A 40 -50.04 14.27 7.48
CA LYS A 40 -50.74 13.62 6.36
C LYS A 40 -49.81 13.40 5.16
N LYS A 41 -48.98 14.36 4.80
CA LYS A 41 -48.01 14.25 3.70
C LYS A 41 -46.99 13.15 3.99
N LEU A 42 -46.40 13.12 5.19
CA LEU A 42 -45.43 12.08 5.61
C LEU A 42 -46.03 10.68 5.59
N TYR A 43 -47.25 10.53 6.10
CA TYR A 43 -47.98 9.25 6.05
C TYR A 43 -48.22 8.78 4.62
N LYS A 44 -48.62 9.68 3.71
CA LYS A 44 -48.87 9.36 2.29
C LYS A 44 -47.58 8.88 1.62
N ILE A 45 -46.45 9.58 1.87
CA ILE A 45 -45.12 9.20 1.34
C ILE A 45 -44.75 7.80 1.83
N LYS A 46 -44.88 7.53 3.13
CA LYS A 46 -44.55 6.21 3.70
C LYS A 46 -45.43 5.09 3.11
N LYS A 47 -46.73 5.32 2.98
CA LYS A 47 -47.67 4.34 2.41
C LYS A 47 -47.33 4.04 0.93
N GLN A 48 -47.05 5.08 0.16
CA GLN A 48 -46.66 4.94 -1.25
C GLN A 48 -45.32 4.19 -1.38
N HIS A 49 -44.31 4.57 -0.61
CA HIS A 49 -42.99 3.89 -0.62
C HIS A 49 -43.10 2.40 -0.26
N LYS A 50 -43.91 2.04 0.76
CA LYS A 50 -44.18 0.63 1.10
C LYS A 50 -44.86 -0.13 -0.05
N LYS A 51 -45.75 0.49 -0.78
CA LYS A 51 -46.41 -0.10 -1.96
C LYS A 51 -45.40 -0.35 -3.08
N GLU A 52 -44.58 0.64 -3.38
CA GLU A 52 -43.49 0.56 -4.39
C GLU A 52 -42.48 -0.55 -4.06
N GLN A 53 -42.05 -0.66 -2.80
CA GLN A 53 -41.15 -1.73 -2.35
C GLN A 53 -41.81 -3.12 -2.50
N LYS A 54 -43.08 -3.26 -2.14
CA LYS A 54 -43.79 -4.54 -2.30
C LYS A 54 -43.87 -4.95 -3.78
N ILE A 55 -44.21 -4.01 -4.67
CA ILE A 55 -44.26 -4.28 -6.11
C ILE A 55 -42.90 -4.69 -6.62
N TYR A 56 -41.80 -3.97 -6.23
CA TYR A 56 -40.47 -4.30 -6.63
C TYR A 56 -40.05 -5.71 -6.16
N GLN A 57 -40.30 -6.07 -4.90
CA GLN A 57 -40.01 -7.41 -4.38
C GLN A 57 -40.74 -8.51 -5.15
N GLN A 58 -42.01 -8.31 -5.45
CA GLN A 58 -42.78 -9.25 -6.27
C GLN A 58 -42.25 -9.36 -7.70
N THR A 59 -41.85 -8.22 -8.28
CA THR A 59 -41.23 -8.21 -9.63
C THR A 59 -39.96 -8.99 -9.72
N ILE A 60 -39.03 -8.83 -8.77
CA ILE A 60 -37.75 -9.55 -8.79
C ILE A 60 -37.86 -11.03 -8.41
N GLN A 61 -38.96 -11.43 -7.74
CA GLN A 61 -39.23 -12.85 -7.51
C GLN A 61 -39.64 -13.55 -8.81
N ILE A 62 -40.37 -12.85 -9.68
CA ILE A 62 -40.84 -13.41 -10.97
C ILE A 62 -39.77 -13.23 -12.06
N PHE A 63 -39.07 -12.08 -12.03
CA PHE A 63 -38.04 -11.70 -13.00
C PHE A 63 -36.73 -11.32 -12.29
N PRO A 64 -35.92 -12.30 -11.87
CA PRO A 64 -34.68 -12.04 -11.14
C PRO A 64 -33.66 -11.13 -11.87
N GLN A 65 -33.69 -11.13 -13.20
CA GLN A 65 -32.87 -10.28 -14.05
C GLN A 65 -33.17 -8.78 -13.91
N LEU A 66 -34.34 -8.40 -13.36
CA LEU A 66 -34.71 -7.02 -13.08
C LEU A 66 -34.23 -6.55 -11.70
N LYS A 67 -33.47 -7.37 -10.97
CA LYS A 67 -32.85 -6.96 -9.71
C LYS A 67 -31.84 -5.84 -9.97
N TYR A 68 -31.96 -4.77 -9.19
CA TYR A 68 -31.01 -3.66 -9.30
C TYR A 68 -29.57 -4.11 -8.99
N PRO A 69 -28.57 -3.60 -9.70
CA PRO A 69 -27.17 -3.84 -9.35
C PRO A 69 -26.89 -3.32 -7.93
N SER A 70 -25.80 -3.80 -7.30
CA SER A 70 -25.36 -3.20 -6.04
C SER A 70 -25.03 -1.71 -6.25
N LEU A 71 -25.15 -0.89 -5.19
CA LEU A 71 -24.93 0.57 -5.31
C LEU A 71 -23.51 0.88 -5.77
N GLU A 72 -22.55 0.11 -5.28
CA GLU A 72 -21.11 0.26 -5.53
C GLU A 72 -20.75 0.08 -7.02
N LYS A 73 -21.61 -0.64 -7.78
CA LYS A 73 -21.43 -0.86 -9.22
C LYS A 73 -21.91 0.31 -10.09
N CYS A 74 -22.59 1.28 -9.48
CA CYS A 74 -23.09 2.45 -10.22
C CYS A 74 -21.94 3.48 -10.36
N SER A 75 -21.80 4.09 -11.54
CA SER A 75 -20.78 5.09 -11.83
C SER A 75 -20.88 6.36 -10.98
N ASP A 76 -22.06 6.65 -10.45
CA ASP A 76 -22.35 7.80 -9.59
C ASP A 76 -22.37 7.46 -8.08
N TYR A 77 -21.77 6.32 -7.69
CA TYR A 77 -21.82 5.80 -6.32
C TYR A 77 -21.23 6.78 -5.29
N GLU A 78 -20.04 7.32 -5.55
CA GLU A 78 -19.41 8.28 -4.64
C GLU A 78 -20.28 9.52 -4.40
N GLN A 79 -20.85 10.06 -5.46
CA GLN A 79 -21.77 11.20 -5.35
C GLN A 79 -23.03 10.80 -4.57
N ALA A 80 -23.54 9.59 -4.77
CA ALA A 80 -24.71 9.08 -4.05
C ALA A 80 -24.48 8.98 -2.55
N LEU A 81 -23.27 8.57 -2.11
CA LEU A 81 -22.91 8.54 -0.69
C LEU A 81 -23.01 9.92 -0.04
N ARG A 82 -22.61 11.00 -0.73
CA ARG A 82 -22.73 12.38 -0.24
C ARG A 82 -24.17 12.76 0.09
N TYR A 83 -25.17 12.22 -0.63
CA TYR A 83 -26.59 12.45 -0.34
C TYR A 83 -27.05 11.89 1.00
N LYS A 84 -26.37 10.88 1.56
CA LYS A 84 -26.67 10.37 2.91
C LYS A 84 -26.32 11.39 4.01
N PHE A 85 -25.43 12.34 3.72
CA PHE A 85 -25.08 13.46 4.61
C PHE A 85 -25.90 14.72 4.35
N HIS A 86 -26.81 14.73 3.38
CA HIS A 86 -27.73 15.85 3.16
C HIS A 86 -28.74 15.95 4.31
N LEU A 87 -29.11 17.18 4.65
CA LEU A 87 -30.07 17.44 5.71
C LEU A 87 -31.39 16.67 5.50
N SER A 88 -31.85 16.55 4.23
CA SER A 88 -33.02 15.76 3.88
C SER A 88 -32.90 14.30 4.33
N TYR A 89 -31.76 13.65 4.06
CA TYR A 89 -31.58 12.26 4.44
C TYR A 89 -31.52 12.10 5.97
N MET A 90 -30.72 12.95 6.63
CA MET A 90 -30.53 12.92 8.08
C MET A 90 -31.82 13.18 8.87
N LEU A 91 -32.62 14.16 8.45
CA LEU A 91 -33.92 14.43 9.06
C LEU A 91 -34.90 13.28 8.85
N GLY A 92 -34.89 12.66 7.67
CA GLY A 92 -35.69 11.49 7.41
C GLY A 92 -35.35 10.28 8.25
N GLU A 93 -34.07 10.03 8.53
CA GLU A 93 -33.63 8.99 9.47
C GLU A 93 -34.17 9.26 10.89
N VAL A 94 -34.11 10.51 11.33
CA VAL A 94 -34.68 10.92 12.64
C VAL A 94 -36.20 10.65 12.68
N LEU A 95 -36.94 10.95 11.61
CA LEU A 95 -38.36 10.69 11.53
C LEU A 95 -38.66 9.19 11.54
N ILE A 96 -37.90 8.38 10.79
CA ILE A 96 -38.06 6.92 10.77
C ILE A 96 -37.81 6.35 12.16
N LYS A 97 -36.74 6.74 12.82
CA LYS A 97 -36.38 6.29 14.17
C LYS A 97 -37.43 6.70 15.20
N ALA A 98 -37.89 7.94 15.15
CA ALA A 98 -38.95 8.43 16.05
C ALA A 98 -40.25 7.63 15.89
N TYR A 99 -40.59 7.27 14.66
CA TYR A 99 -41.77 6.43 14.39
C TYR A 99 -41.56 4.99 14.93
N GLN A 100 -40.43 4.39 14.71
CA GLN A 100 -40.11 3.03 15.18
C GLN A 100 -40.12 2.93 16.70
N THR A 101 -39.71 3.98 17.38
CA THR A 101 -39.62 4.05 18.85
C THR A 101 -40.77 4.85 19.49
N TRP A 102 -41.86 5.08 18.76
CA TRP A 102 -42.98 5.92 19.22
C TRP A 102 -43.51 5.46 20.58
N TYR A 103 -43.77 4.16 20.74
CA TYR A 103 -44.28 3.56 21.98
C TYR A 103 -43.30 3.61 23.16
N THR A 104 -42.00 3.82 22.90
CA THR A 104 -40.92 3.95 23.93
C THR A 104 -40.50 5.40 24.14
N GLY A 105 -41.32 6.36 23.73
CA GLY A 105 -41.07 7.79 23.94
C GLY A 105 -40.26 8.49 22.84
N GLY A 106 -40.09 7.85 21.68
CA GLY A 106 -39.34 8.45 20.54
C GLY A 106 -39.97 9.76 20.03
N GLY A 107 -41.29 9.92 20.17
CA GLY A 107 -41.99 11.14 19.81
C GLY A 107 -41.58 12.35 20.67
N PHE A 108 -41.38 12.18 21.97
CA PHE A 108 -40.96 13.25 22.89
C PHE A 108 -39.52 13.73 22.58
N LYS A 109 -38.65 12.84 22.10
CA LYS A 109 -37.24 13.15 21.76
C LYS A 109 -37.11 13.75 20.34
N LEU A 110 -38.17 13.77 19.54
CA LEU A 110 -38.14 14.16 18.12
C LEU A 110 -37.52 15.56 17.94
N LYS A 111 -38.02 16.56 18.69
CA LYS A 111 -37.51 17.94 18.60
C LYS A 111 -36.02 18.06 18.86
N ASN A 112 -35.51 17.34 19.87
CA ASN A 112 -34.09 17.35 20.24
C ASN A 112 -33.27 16.61 19.18
N ASN A 113 -33.76 15.49 18.62
CA ASN A 113 -33.09 14.74 17.56
C ASN A 113 -33.02 15.54 16.25
N ILE A 114 -34.05 16.32 15.92
CA ILE A 114 -34.02 17.25 14.79
C ILE A 114 -32.95 18.32 14.99
N LYS A 115 -32.88 18.96 16.17
CA LYS A 115 -31.81 19.92 16.49
C LYS A 115 -30.42 19.28 16.38
N LYS A 116 -30.29 18.05 16.87
CA LYS A 116 -29.02 17.28 16.76
C LYS A 116 -28.66 17.05 15.30
N ALA A 117 -29.59 16.56 14.47
CA ALA A 117 -29.34 16.32 13.05
C ALA A 117 -28.93 17.59 12.29
N ASN A 118 -29.51 18.76 12.63
CA ASN A 118 -29.08 20.04 12.06
C ASN A 118 -27.64 20.41 12.44
N LYS A 119 -27.24 20.19 13.70
CA LYS A 119 -25.85 20.43 14.13
C LYS A 119 -24.88 19.47 13.41
N GLU A 120 -25.20 18.20 13.35
CA GLU A 120 -24.40 17.19 12.65
C GLU A 120 -24.25 17.54 11.17
N PHE A 121 -25.33 18.00 10.52
CA PHE A 121 -25.28 18.46 9.13
C PHE A 121 -24.32 19.63 8.93
N GLN A 122 -24.27 20.60 9.84
CA GLN A 122 -23.32 21.71 9.74
C GLN A 122 -21.85 21.22 9.83
N ILE A 123 -21.57 20.25 10.72
CA ILE A 123 -20.27 19.62 10.82
C ILE A 123 -19.86 18.96 9.49
N PHE A 124 -20.74 18.12 8.92
CA PHE A 124 -20.44 17.47 7.64
C PHE A 124 -20.30 18.47 6.49
N ARG A 125 -21.10 19.53 6.48
CA ARG A 125 -20.99 20.60 5.49
C ARG A 125 -19.64 21.33 5.57
N GLU A 126 -19.15 21.56 6.78
CA GLU A 126 -17.83 22.16 7.02
C GLU A 126 -16.72 21.25 6.47
N ILE A 127 -16.75 19.95 6.81
CA ILE A 127 -15.78 18.97 6.35
C ILE A 127 -15.74 18.89 4.83
N PHE A 128 -16.91 18.75 4.19
CA PHE A 128 -16.99 18.65 2.74
C PHE A 128 -16.58 19.94 2.00
N LYS A 129 -16.51 21.07 2.71
CA LYS A 129 -15.98 22.32 2.19
C LYS A 129 -14.47 22.45 2.36
N GLU A 130 -13.94 21.95 3.47
CA GLU A 130 -12.51 22.09 3.81
C GLU A 130 -11.62 21.02 3.15
N PHE A 131 -12.17 19.83 2.84
CA PHE A 131 -11.40 18.71 2.33
C PHE A 131 -11.87 18.28 0.93
N ASP A 132 -11.07 18.61 -0.07
CA ASP A 132 -11.37 18.28 -1.47
C ASP A 132 -11.17 16.78 -1.80
N GLN A 133 -10.44 16.03 -0.97
CA GLN A 133 -9.99 14.65 -1.24
C GLN A 133 -10.95 13.58 -0.69
N ILE A 134 -12.19 13.94 -0.38
CA ILE A 134 -13.16 12.98 0.18
C ILE A 134 -13.70 12.06 -0.92
N ASN A 135 -13.22 10.83 -0.91
CA ASN A 135 -13.63 9.74 -1.81
C ASN A 135 -14.69 8.80 -1.19
N SER A 136 -15.12 7.78 -1.94
CA SER A 136 -16.10 6.80 -1.48
C SER A 136 -15.71 6.08 -0.19
N SER A 137 -14.44 5.69 -0.02
CA SER A 137 -13.95 4.99 1.17
C SER A 137 -14.07 5.84 2.44
N ILE A 138 -13.75 7.14 2.34
CA ILE A 138 -13.90 8.09 3.46
C ILE A 138 -15.39 8.27 3.79
N LEU A 139 -16.24 8.40 2.77
CA LEU A 139 -17.69 8.55 2.96
C LEU A 139 -18.30 7.31 3.63
N GLU A 140 -17.87 6.11 3.25
CA GLU A 140 -18.26 4.86 3.91
C GLU A 140 -17.80 4.83 5.36
N GLY A 141 -16.52 5.13 5.61
CA GLY A 141 -15.97 5.21 6.97
C GLY A 141 -16.72 6.22 7.86
N LEU A 142 -17.11 7.37 7.31
CA LEU A 142 -17.94 8.36 8.01
C LEU A 142 -19.36 7.85 8.30
N ILE A 143 -19.96 7.07 7.41
CA ILE A 143 -21.28 6.47 7.62
C ILE A 143 -21.21 5.43 8.74
N ASP A 144 -20.23 4.52 8.65
CA ASP A 144 -20.07 3.38 9.56
C ASP A 144 -19.70 3.83 10.98
N ASN A 145 -18.86 4.87 11.09
CA ASN A 145 -18.36 5.38 12.38
C ASN A 145 -18.94 6.75 12.75
N LYS A 146 -20.11 7.11 12.23
CA LYS A 146 -20.70 8.45 12.36
C LYS A 146 -20.70 8.99 13.79
N GLN A 147 -21.11 8.19 14.77
CA GLN A 147 -21.23 8.67 16.16
C GLN A 147 -19.84 8.90 16.78
N LEU A 148 -18.89 8.01 16.53
CA LEU A 148 -17.51 8.12 17.02
C LEU A 148 -16.84 9.35 16.38
N PHE A 149 -16.98 9.50 15.07
CA PHE A 149 -16.46 10.64 14.35
C PHE A 149 -16.99 11.98 14.89
N LEU A 150 -18.31 12.09 15.09
CA LEU A 150 -18.93 13.31 15.61
C LEU A 150 -18.52 13.62 17.07
N LYS A 151 -18.25 12.59 17.86
CA LYS A 151 -17.74 12.74 19.22
C LYS A 151 -16.32 13.33 19.22
N GLU A 152 -15.46 12.82 18.36
CA GLU A 152 -14.04 13.18 18.30
C GLU A 152 -13.74 14.29 17.27
N PHE A 153 -14.77 14.87 16.63
CA PHE A 153 -14.62 15.80 15.50
C PHE A 153 -13.63 16.94 15.76
N SER A 154 -13.71 17.59 16.91
CA SER A 154 -12.82 18.71 17.24
C SER A 154 -11.35 18.30 17.32
N ARG A 155 -11.07 17.11 17.86
CA ARG A 155 -9.73 16.54 17.97
C ARG A 155 -9.21 16.11 16.58
N ILE A 156 -10.07 15.44 15.80
CA ILE A 156 -9.76 15.05 14.42
C ILE A 156 -9.42 16.27 13.58
N LYS A 157 -10.25 17.32 13.64
CA LYS A 157 -10.01 18.58 12.93
C LYS A 157 -8.66 19.20 13.35
N ASN A 158 -8.33 19.17 14.64
CA ASN A 158 -7.05 19.66 15.14
C ASN A 158 -5.86 18.90 14.52
N ILE A 159 -5.91 17.55 14.48
CA ILE A 159 -4.87 16.72 13.85
C ILE A 159 -4.70 17.07 12.37
N LEU A 160 -5.80 17.16 11.62
CA LEU A 160 -5.76 17.50 10.20
C LEU A 160 -5.17 18.90 9.97
N THR A 161 -5.52 19.88 10.83
CA THR A 161 -4.99 21.24 10.76
C THR A 161 -3.49 21.29 11.10
N ILE A 162 -3.04 20.58 12.13
CA ILE A 162 -1.61 20.51 12.51
C ILE A 162 -0.76 19.94 11.38
N HIS A 163 -1.33 19.02 10.59
CA HIS A 163 -0.62 18.33 9.51
C HIS A 163 -1.01 18.82 8.11
N GLN A 164 -1.70 19.94 7.97
CA GLN A 164 -2.18 20.47 6.68
C GLN A 164 -1.07 20.70 5.65
N ASP A 165 0.15 20.96 6.11
CA ASP A 165 1.36 21.15 5.33
C ASP A 165 2.10 19.85 4.99
N TYR A 166 1.63 18.70 5.49
CA TYR A 166 2.27 17.40 5.31
C TYR A 166 1.34 16.41 4.58
N LYS A 167 1.27 16.58 3.25
CA LYS A 167 0.36 15.82 2.38
C LYS A 167 0.47 14.29 2.56
N ALA A 168 1.68 13.75 2.73
CA ALA A 168 1.88 12.31 2.83
C ALA A 168 1.17 11.66 4.04
N ILE A 169 1.08 12.36 5.18
CA ILE A 169 0.31 11.84 6.33
C ILE A 169 -1.19 12.03 6.14
N LEU A 170 -1.62 13.13 5.53
CA LEU A 170 -3.04 13.32 5.21
C LEU A 170 -3.53 12.25 4.24
N ASP A 171 -2.77 11.96 3.19
CA ASP A 171 -3.08 10.89 2.25
C ASP A 171 -3.18 9.52 2.96
N ASN A 172 -2.27 9.23 3.91
CA ASN A 172 -2.32 8.00 4.71
C ASN A 172 -3.56 7.95 5.62
N ILE A 173 -3.88 9.05 6.32
CA ILE A 173 -5.08 9.15 7.16
C ILE A 173 -6.34 8.92 6.32
N PHE A 174 -6.45 9.58 5.16
CA PHE A 174 -7.63 9.46 4.31
C PHE A 174 -7.74 8.09 3.64
N HIS A 175 -6.62 7.49 3.25
CA HIS A 175 -6.61 6.13 2.71
C HIS A 175 -7.08 5.09 3.73
N ASN A 176 -6.68 5.24 4.99
CA ASN A 176 -7.00 4.34 6.08
C ASN A 176 -8.06 4.92 7.05
N PHE A 177 -8.98 5.73 6.55
CA PHE A 177 -9.86 6.55 7.38
C PHE A 177 -10.70 5.76 8.38
N ASN A 178 -11.20 4.60 8.00
CA ASN A 178 -11.97 3.73 8.88
C ASN A 178 -11.12 3.25 10.07
N TYR A 179 -9.90 2.79 9.80
CA TYR A 179 -8.95 2.39 10.84
C TYR A 179 -8.54 3.57 11.73
N PHE A 180 -8.30 4.72 11.12
CA PHE A 180 -7.95 5.97 11.82
C PHE A 180 -9.01 6.36 12.85
N ILE A 181 -10.30 6.35 12.50
CA ILE A 181 -11.37 6.69 13.43
C ILE A 181 -11.49 5.65 14.55
N GLN A 182 -11.43 4.36 14.22
CA GLN A 182 -11.57 3.29 15.20
C GLN A 182 -10.46 3.24 16.23
N ASN A 183 -9.26 3.70 15.88
CA ASN A 183 -8.07 3.70 16.73
C ASN A 183 -7.56 5.12 17.01
N PHE A 184 -8.47 6.09 17.00
CA PHE A 184 -8.15 7.52 17.00
C PHE A 184 -7.22 7.93 18.15
N ASP A 185 -7.48 7.51 19.38
CA ASP A 185 -6.69 7.91 20.55
C ASP A 185 -5.21 7.50 20.42
N LEU A 186 -4.92 6.29 19.93
CA LEU A 186 -3.56 5.80 19.72
C LEU A 186 -2.85 6.57 18.59
N ILE A 187 -3.59 6.85 17.52
CA ILE A 187 -3.04 7.55 16.36
C ILE A 187 -2.81 9.02 16.69
N GLU A 188 -3.72 9.68 17.40
CA GLU A 188 -3.56 11.06 17.84
C GLU A 188 -2.32 11.20 18.73
N GLU A 189 -2.17 10.36 19.77
CA GLU A 189 -0.99 10.34 20.64
C GLU A 189 0.30 10.26 19.83
N TRP A 190 0.33 9.39 18.83
CA TRP A 190 1.48 9.22 17.96
C TRP A 190 1.74 10.45 17.08
N LEU A 191 0.74 10.94 16.36
CA LEU A 191 0.88 12.05 15.42
C LEU A 191 1.27 13.38 16.11
N LEU A 192 0.89 13.57 17.37
CA LEU A 192 1.27 14.73 18.18
C LEU A 192 2.66 14.60 18.82
N SER A 193 3.26 13.41 18.82
CA SER A 193 4.53 13.16 19.48
C SER A 193 5.72 13.85 18.81
N ASP A 194 6.74 14.20 19.60
CA ASP A 194 8.00 14.73 19.07
C ASP A 194 8.74 13.67 18.24
N ASN A 195 8.59 12.38 18.59
CA ASN A 195 9.15 11.28 17.80
C ASN A 195 8.57 11.25 16.36
N PHE A 196 7.27 11.51 16.18
CA PHE A 196 6.67 11.61 14.86
C PHE A 196 7.23 12.79 14.09
N LYS A 197 7.33 13.96 14.72
CA LYS A 197 7.88 15.19 14.10
C LYS A 197 9.31 14.96 13.59
N GLU A 198 10.19 14.47 14.48
CA GLU A 198 11.61 14.26 14.14
C GLU A 198 11.79 13.18 13.07
N ARG A 199 11.04 12.09 13.17
CA ARG A 199 11.22 10.94 12.27
C ARG A 199 10.61 11.15 10.89
N TYR A 200 9.46 11.80 10.81
CA TYR A 200 8.67 11.87 9.58
C TYR A 200 8.42 13.30 9.10
N LYS A 201 7.90 14.19 9.94
CA LYS A 201 7.46 15.51 9.49
C LYS A 201 8.62 16.43 9.10
N LYS A 202 9.66 16.51 9.92
CA LYS A 202 10.82 17.40 9.71
C LYS A 202 11.56 17.11 8.39
N GLY A 203 11.67 15.82 8.01
CA GLY A 203 12.29 15.38 6.75
C GLY A 203 11.31 15.23 5.59
N ASN A 204 10.05 15.61 5.76
CA ASN A 204 8.98 15.40 4.79
C ASN A 204 8.98 13.98 4.20
N HIS A 205 9.04 12.97 5.10
CA HIS A 205 9.15 11.57 4.72
C HIS A 205 7.97 11.13 3.84
N PRO A 206 8.18 10.49 2.68
CA PRO A 206 7.11 10.20 1.73
C PRO A 206 6.12 9.12 2.19
N TYR A 207 6.48 8.31 3.20
CA TYR A 207 5.65 7.23 3.74
C TYR A 207 5.62 7.27 5.27
N PRO A 208 4.97 8.28 5.89
CA PRO A 208 4.88 8.37 7.34
C PRO A 208 4.01 7.23 7.89
N SER A 209 4.47 6.60 8.98
CA SER A 209 3.71 5.57 9.69
C SER A 209 2.48 6.13 10.38
N LEU A 210 1.34 5.47 10.26
CA LEU A 210 0.10 5.85 10.95
C LEU A 210 0.10 5.45 12.44
N LEU A 211 0.95 4.51 12.86
CA LEU A 211 1.10 4.04 14.23
C LEU A 211 2.52 4.22 14.74
N ASP A 212 2.70 4.25 16.05
CA ASP A 212 4.03 4.34 16.67
C ASP A 212 4.85 3.07 16.42
N PRO A 213 5.97 3.18 15.67
CA PRO A 213 6.81 2.03 15.37
C PRO A 213 7.44 1.36 16.60
N LYS A 214 7.57 2.09 17.71
CA LYS A 214 8.14 1.52 18.94
C LYS A 214 7.15 0.55 19.60
N LYS A 215 5.88 0.93 19.61
CA LYS A 215 4.80 0.11 20.20
C LYS A 215 4.50 -1.14 19.36
N LEU A 216 4.68 -1.07 18.03
CA LEU A 216 4.38 -2.20 17.14
C LEU A 216 5.19 -3.48 17.39
N ASN A 217 6.37 -3.36 17.99
CA ASN A 217 7.25 -4.50 18.33
C ASN A 217 7.03 -5.05 19.75
N ASP A 218 6.16 -4.46 20.53
CA ASP A 218 5.82 -4.92 21.88
C ASP A 218 4.58 -5.83 21.82
N GLU A 219 4.76 -7.11 22.14
CA GLU A 219 3.68 -8.11 22.13
C GLU A 219 2.61 -7.84 23.19
N ASN A 220 2.91 -7.05 24.22
CA ASN A 220 1.97 -6.66 25.27
C ASN A 220 1.07 -5.49 24.81
N GLU A 221 1.43 -4.78 23.78
CA GLU A 221 0.61 -3.70 23.24
C GLU A 221 -0.62 -4.26 22.53
N LYS A 222 -1.74 -3.56 22.68
CA LYS A 222 -3.02 -3.96 22.07
C LYS A 222 -2.94 -4.10 20.55
N ILE A 223 -2.13 -3.25 19.92
CA ILE A 223 -1.90 -3.24 18.46
C ILE A 223 -0.40 -3.43 18.24
N ASN A 224 -0.05 -4.56 17.63
CA ASN A 224 1.33 -4.94 17.33
C ASN A 224 1.39 -5.75 16.02
N TYR A 225 2.59 -6.08 15.55
CA TYR A 225 2.76 -6.82 14.29
C TYR A 225 2.14 -8.23 14.27
N HIS A 226 1.82 -8.84 15.41
CA HIS A 226 1.21 -10.17 15.44
C HIS A 226 -0.29 -10.12 15.16
N ASN A 227 -0.95 -8.98 15.40
CA ASN A 227 -2.39 -8.83 15.25
C ASN A 227 -2.83 -7.85 14.14
N ILE A 228 -1.87 -7.30 13.38
CA ILE A 228 -2.17 -6.47 12.21
C ILE A 228 -1.94 -7.31 10.94
N PRO A 229 -2.95 -7.43 10.05
CA PRO A 229 -2.74 -8.04 8.73
C PRO A 229 -1.64 -7.33 7.93
N ALA A 230 -0.82 -8.10 7.20
CA ALA A 230 0.33 -7.57 6.48
C ALA A 230 -0.07 -6.52 5.42
N GLU A 231 -1.20 -6.74 4.75
CA GLU A 231 -1.77 -5.82 3.77
C GLU A 231 -2.11 -4.47 4.41
N LEU A 232 -2.77 -4.50 5.55
CA LEU A 232 -3.14 -3.30 6.30
C LEU A 232 -1.90 -2.57 6.84
N ALA A 233 -0.90 -3.31 7.32
CA ALA A 233 0.37 -2.73 7.75
C ALA A 233 1.08 -2.01 6.59
N TRP A 234 1.04 -2.58 5.39
CA TRP A 234 1.57 -1.97 4.19
C TRP A 234 0.81 -0.69 3.79
N GLU A 235 -0.50 -0.71 3.84
CA GLU A 235 -1.35 0.45 3.52
C GLU A 235 -1.13 1.59 4.51
N MET A 236 -1.01 1.30 5.80
CA MET A 236 -0.74 2.28 6.85
C MET A 236 0.72 2.77 6.89
N ASN A 237 1.58 2.34 5.97
CA ASN A 237 3.01 2.66 5.93
C ASN A 237 3.75 2.27 7.22
N LEU A 238 3.35 1.18 7.87
CA LEU A 238 4.04 0.74 9.07
C LEU A 238 5.46 0.30 8.71
N PRO A 239 6.48 0.69 9.50
CA PRO A 239 7.83 0.23 9.26
C PRO A 239 7.91 -1.27 9.27
N LEU A 240 8.71 -1.83 8.38
CA LEU A 240 9.02 -3.25 8.41
C LEU A 240 9.62 -3.62 9.78
N PRO A 241 9.27 -4.79 10.34
CA PRO A 241 9.77 -5.20 11.66
C PRO A 241 11.29 -5.15 11.69
N ARG A 242 11.86 -4.96 12.88
CA ARG A 242 13.32 -4.85 13.06
C ARG A 242 14.02 -6.04 12.46
N ASN A 243 14.68 -5.80 11.35
CA ASN A 243 15.59 -6.76 10.74
C ASN A 243 16.99 -6.54 11.31
N LYS A 244 17.74 -7.62 11.48
CA LYS A 244 19.14 -7.51 11.93
C LYS A 244 19.99 -6.76 10.95
N ILE A 245 19.67 -6.82 9.65
CA ILE A 245 20.43 -6.21 8.58
C ILE A 245 19.55 -5.95 7.36
N VAL A 246 19.82 -4.84 6.67
CA VAL A 246 19.32 -4.55 5.33
C VAL A 246 20.44 -4.84 4.35
N TYR A 247 20.21 -5.73 3.39
CA TYR A 247 21.14 -6.05 2.34
C TYR A 247 20.58 -5.64 0.98
N ILE A 248 21.35 -4.88 0.23
CA ILE A 248 21.00 -4.43 -1.12
C ILE A 248 22.05 -5.01 -2.08
N GLY A 249 21.62 -6.03 -2.82
CA GLY A 249 22.45 -6.70 -3.82
C GLY A 249 22.03 -6.35 -5.24
N TYR A 250 23.03 -6.23 -6.09
CA TYR A 250 22.80 -6.08 -7.54
C TYR A 250 23.09 -7.39 -8.26
N GLY A 251 22.39 -7.66 -9.32
CA GLY A 251 22.74 -8.73 -10.23
C GLY A 251 24.17 -8.58 -10.77
N LEU A 252 24.85 -9.69 -10.94
CA LEU A 252 26.21 -9.75 -11.52
C LEU A 252 27.33 -9.06 -10.68
N SER A 253 27.07 -8.84 -9.40
CA SER A 253 28.01 -8.22 -8.48
C SER A 253 28.46 -9.17 -7.34
N GLY A 254 28.38 -10.48 -7.52
CA GLY A 254 28.66 -11.45 -6.45
C GLY A 254 27.50 -11.65 -5.47
N ASN A 255 26.29 -11.24 -5.85
CA ASN A 255 25.12 -11.27 -4.98
C ASN A 255 24.80 -12.67 -4.44
N ALA A 256 24.94 -13.72 -5.27
CA ALA A 256 24.70 -15.11 -4.86
C ALA A 256 25.69 -15.57 -3.75
N ALA A 257 26.95 -15.19 -3.86
CA ALA A 257 27.96 -15.50 -2.85
C ALA A 257 27.64 -14.80 -1.53
N MET A 258 27.36 -13.50 -1.58
CA MET A 258 27.04 -12.73 -0.36
C MET A 258 25.77 -13.26 0.32
N LEU A 259 24.74 -13.58 -0.43
CA LEU A 259 23.51 -14.19 0.12
C LEU A 259 23.77 -15.56 0.74
N PHE A 260 24.61 -16.36 0.12
CA PHE A 260 25.02 -17.63 0.70
C PHE A 260 25.70 -17.45 2.06
N TYR A 261 26.64 -16.51 2.18
CA TYR A 261 27.32 -16.22 3.44
C TYR A 261 26.34 -15.71 4.50
N LEU A 262 25.50 -14.73 4.14
CA LEU A 262 24.51 -14.19 5.05
C LEU A 262 23.51 -15.25 5.50
N SER A 263 23.07 -16.14 4.61
CA SER A 263 22.10 -17.20 4.94
C SER A 263 22.72 -18.29 5.82
N LYS A 264 23.95 -18.70 5.55
CA LYS A 264 24.64 -19.74 6.32
C LYS A 264 24.77 -19.38 7.80
N TYR A 265 25.15 -18.12 8.08
CA TYR A 265 25.44 -17.70 9.45
C TYR A 265 24.27 -17.05 10.17
N ASN A 266 23.26 -16.55 9.46
CA ASN A 266 22.21 -15.73 10.06
C ASN A 266 20.79 -16.23 9.79
N LYS A 267 20.62 -17.46 9.31
CA LYS A 267 19.29 -18.06 8.99
C LYS A 267 18.42 -17.12 8.13
N VAL A 268 19.01 -16.56 7.07
CA VAL A 268 18.32 -15.68 6.15
C VAL A 268 17.44 -16.50 5.22
N THR A 269 16.18 -16.16 5.10
CA THR A 269 15.35 -16.67 4.01
C THR A 269 15.45 -15.73 2.82
N THR A 270 15.64 -16.29 1.65
CA THR A 270 15.73 -15.56 0.37
C THR A 270 14.38 -15.14 -0.18
N ASN A 271 13.29 -15.37 0.53
CA ASN A 271 11.94 -15.10 0.05
C ASN A 271 11.56 -13.62 0.18
N TYR A 272 11.20 -13.04 -0.92
CA TYR A 272 10.97 -11.62 -1.19
C TYR A 272 9.80 -10.97 -0.45
N MET A 273 8.94 -11.73 0.21
CA MET A 273 7.68 -11.23 0.74
C MET A 273 7.21 -11.94 2.00
N GLN A 274 8.09 -12.36 2.89
CA GLN A 274 7.57 -13.01 4.09
C GLN A 274 7.51 -12.07 5.27
N SER A 275 6.30 -11.97 5.70
CA SER A 275 5.74 -11.55 6.99
C SER A 275 6.51 -10.49 7.79
N TYR A 276 5.79 -9.48 8.22
CA TYR A 276 6.16 -8.53 9.26
C TYR A 276 6.71 -9.19 10.56
N ASN A 277 6.67 -10.52 10.67
CA ASN A 277 7.01 -11.29 11.88
C ASN A 277 8.39 -11.95 11.86
N SER A 278 9.29 -11.65 10.93
CA SER A 278 10.55 -12.39 10.83
C SER A 278 11.77 -11.57 11.20
N ASN A 279 12.63 -12.13 12.06
CA ASN A 279 13.98 -11.63 12.42
C ASN A 279 14.99 -11.78 11.27
N TYR A 280 14.60 -11.51 10.01
CA TYR A 280 15.39 -11.83 8.83
C TYR A 280 16.17 -10.63 8.30
N ILE A 281 17.20 -10.93 7.49
CA ILE A 281 17.88 -9.97 6.64
C ILE A 281 16.91 -9.57 5.53
N PHE A 282 16.62 -8.28 5.44
CA PHE A 282 15.82 -7.75 4.36
C PHE A 282 16.67 -7.65 3.10
N ASN A 283 16.40 -8.55 2.15
CA ASN A 283 17.12 -8.58 0.88
C ASN A 283 16.34 -7.86 -0.21
N ILE A 284 16.96 -6.84 -0.79
CA ILE A 284 16.44 -6.17 -1.99
C ILE A 284 17.29 -6.63 -3.17
N ASN A 285 16.79 -7.59 -3.93
CA ASN A 285 17.38 -7.97 -5.20
C ASN A 285 16.62 -7.31 -6.34
N TYR A 286 17.31 -6.48 -7.10
CA TYR A 286 16.73 -5.62 -8.12
C TYR A 286 16.55 -6.28 -9.50
N GLN A 287 17.02 -7.48 -9.69
CA GLN A 287 17.18 -8.07 -11.02
C GLN A 287 15.87 -8.26 -11.81
N PHE A 288 14.72 -8.35 -11.14
CA PHE A 288 13.48 -8.78 -11.78
C PHE A 288 12.21 -7.96 -11.46
N ASN A 289 12.33 -6.87 -10.76
CA ASN A 289 11.13 -6.15 -10.33
C ASN A 289 10.94 -4.88 -11.17
N LYS A 290 9.98 -4.93 -12.10
CA LYS A 290 9.58 -3.78 -12.94
C LYS A 290 8.94 -2.64 -12.14
N ASP A 291 8.58 -2.89 -10.87
CA ASP A 291 7.88 -1.93 -10.04
C ASP A 291 8.85 -1.15 -9.13
N ILE A 292 9.43 -0.11 -9.72
CA ILE A 292 10.37 0.80 -9.04
C ILE A 292 9.69 1.48 -7.82
N LEU A 293 8.39 1.77 -7.90
CA LEU A 293 7.65 2.45 -6.83
C LEU A 293 7.49 1.58 -5.59
N VAL A 294 7.19 0.30 -5.77
CA VAL A 294 7.08 -0.66 -4.66
C VAL A 294 8.43 -0.82 -3.93
N ASN A 295 9.53 -0.91 -4.68
CA ASN A 295 10.85 -0.99 -4.09
C ASN A 295 11.25 0.29 -3.36
N PHE A 296 10.88 1.45 -3.90
CA PHE A 296 11.10 2.74 -3.27
C PHE A 296 10.34 2.84 -1.93
N LYS A 297 9.06 2.46 -1.91
CA LYS A 297 8.28 2.39 -0.66
C LYS A 297 8.91 1.44 0.36
N LYS A 298 9.33 0.23 -0.07
CA LYS A 298 9.98 -0.76 0.82
C LYS A 298 11.21 -0.19 1.52
N ILE A 299 12.07 0.51 0.79
CA ILE A 299 13.29 1.11 1.35
C ILE A 299 12.92 2.16 2.43
N HIS A 300 11.89 2.96 2.19
CA HIS A 300 11.45 3.98 3.15
C HIS A 300 10.76 3.41 4.39
N LEU A 301 10.19 2.20 4.28
CA LEU A 301 9.58 1.51 5.42
C LEU A 301 10.57 0.72 6.28
N LEU A 302 11.87 0.72 5.95
CA LEU A 302 12.87 0.04 6.77
C LEU A 302 12.97 0.72 8.14
N TYR A 303 12.86 -0.07 9.20
CA TYR A 303 13.01 0.41 10.57
C TYR A 303 14.47 0.78 10.88
N GLU A 304 15.41 -0.09 10.46
CA GLU A 304 16.85 0.14 10.61
C GLU A 304 17.35 1.04 9.48
N ASN A 305 18.17 1.99 9.86
CA ASN A 305 18.76 2.94 8.92
C ASN A 305 20.17 2.51 8.44
N LYS A 306 20.57 1.26 8.68
CA LYS A 306 21.86 0.72 8.29
C LYS A 306 21.71 -0.35 7.22
N ALA A 307 22.49 -0.26 6.16
CA ALA A 307 22.45 -1.19 5.06
C ALA A 307 23.85 -1.63 4.61
N ILE A 308 23.95 -2.86 4.12
CA ILE A 308 25.08 -3.33 3.32
C ILE A 308 24.65 -3.23 1.85
N VAL A 309 25.48 -2.58 1.06
CA VAL A 309 25.31 -2.49 -0.40
C VAL A 309 26.52 -3.12 -1.07
N LEU A 310 26.28 -4.17 -1.84
CA LEU A 310 27.32 -4.81 -2.63
C LEU A 310 27.55 -4.04 -3.91
N THR A 311 28.81 -3.70 -4.19
CA THR A 311 29.23 -2.95 -5.37
C THR A 311 30.20 -3.76 -6.24
N ARG A 312 30.35 -3.35 -7.46
CA ARG A 312 31.33 -3.88 -8.41
C ARG A 312 31.74 -2.78 -9.38
N ASP A 313 32.96 -2.86 -9.91
CA ASP A 313 33.37 -2.01 -11.01
C ASP A 313 32.33 -2.02 -12.15
N PRO A 314 31.87 -0.85 -12.62
CA PRO A 314 30.80 -0.78 -13.61
C PRO A 314 31.17 -1.45 -14.95
N ILE A 315 32.43 -1.33 -15.39
CA ILE A 315 32.90 -1.91 -16.65
C ILE A 315 32.96 -3.44 -16.53
N GLU A 316 33.58 -3.97 -15.46
CA GLU A 316 33.60 -5.41 -15.20
C GLU A 316 32.21 -6.00 -15.12
N ARG A 317 31.25 -5.23 -14.59
CA ARG A 317 29.87 -5.65 -14.51
C ARG A 317 29.17 -5.69 -15.87
N ILE A 318 29.39 -4.70 -16.73
CA ILE A 318 28.85 -4.70 -18.11
C ILE A 318 29.44 -5.88 -18.88
N VAL A 319 30.74 -6.12 -18.80
CA VAL A 319 31.40 -7.27 -19.44
C VAL A 319 30.79 -8.58 -18.97
N THR A 320 30.58 -8.73 -17.65
CA THR A 320 29.93 -9.93 -17.10
C THR A 320 28.49 -10.03 -17.56
N ALA A 321 27.73 -8.93 -17.66
CA ALA A 321 26.35 -8.94 -18.13
C ALA A 321 26.25 -9.40 -19.58
N ILE A 322 27.11 -8.88 -20.46
CA ILE A 322 27.19 -9.29 -21.86
C ILE A 322 27.50 -10.80 -21.97
N ASN A 323 28.41 -11.30 -21.13
CA ASN A 323 28.83 -12.70 -21.12
C ASN A 323 27.88 -13.64 -20.35
N HIS A 324 26.87 -13.11 -19.69
CA HIS A 324 25.88 -13.91 -18.96
C HIS A 324 24.86 -14.53 -19.93
N GLY A 325 24.42 -15.77 -19.63
CA GLY A 325 23.61 -16.61 -20.51
C GLY A 325 22.29 -16.03 -21.05
N TYR A 326 21.83 -14.88 -20.58
CA TYR A 326 20.65 -14.19 -21.15
C TYR A 326 20.93 -13.52 -22.49
N TRP A 327 22.19 -13.20 -22.78
CA TRP A 327 22.63 -12.47 -23.96
C TRP A 327 23.40 -13.33 -24.94
N LYS A 328 23.70 -14.56 -24.56
CA LYS A 328 24.39 -15.57 -25.36
C LYS A 328 23.45 -16.73 -25.66
N ASN A 329 23.36 -17.12 -26.92
CA ASN A 329 22.91 -18.48 -27.23
C ASN A 329 24.13 -19.40 -27.05
N LEU A 330 24.17 -19.99 -25.89
CA LEU A 330 24.93 -21.22 -25.68
C LEU A 330 23.92 -22.33 -25.99
N ASN A 331 23.84 -22.77 -27.24
CA ASN A 331 23.20 -24.01 -27.50
C ASN A 331 24.01 -25.07 -26.75
N GLN A 332 23.49 -25.50 -25.60
CA GLN A 332 24.20 -26.34 -24.65
C GLN A 332 24.79 -27.58 -25.31
N LYS A 333 24.09 -28.10 -26.33
CA LYS A 333 24.54 -29.23 -27.13
C LYS A 333 25.81 -28.95 -27.95
N ASP A 334 26.08 -27.69 -28.31
CA ASP A 334 27.25 -27.32 -29.13
C ASP A 334 28.54 -27.23 -28.29
N PHE A 335 28.40 -27.26 -26.93
CA PHE A 335 29.51 -27.15 -25.97
C PHE A 335 29.62 -28.34 -25.02
N ASP A 336 28.76 -29.34 -25.13
CA ASP A 336 28.78 -30.54 -24.25
C ASP A 336 30.04 -31.39 -24.44
N LEU A 337 30.74 -31.20 -25.55
CA LEU A 337 32.00 -31.87 -25.85
C LEU A 337 32.97 -30.90 -26.53
N ILE A 338 33.75 -30.19 -25.74
CA ILE A 338 34.91 -29.41 -26.20
C ILE A 338 36.16 -30.19 -25.82
N SER A 339 36.92 -30.64 -26.83
CA SER A 339 38.20 -31.27 -26.66
C SER A 339 39.36 -30.28 -26.71
N VAL A 340 40.47 -30.64 -26.12
CA VAL A 340 41.72 -29.86 -26.21
C VAL A 340 42.23 -29.73 -27.65
N ASP A 341 41.80 -30.67 -28.52
CA ASP A 341 42.13 -30.72 -29.94
C ASP A 341 41.15 -29.94 -30.84
N ASP A 342 40.11 -29.38 -30.27
CA ASP A 342 39.16 -28.58 -31.05
C ASP A 342 39.79 -27.28 -31.49
N ASP A 343 39.47 -26.88 -32.73
CA ASP A 343 39.86 -25.59 -33.25
C ASP A 343 39.14 -24.46 -32.47
N ILE A 344 39.91 -23.65 -31.75
CA ILE A 344 39.40 -22.60 -30.87
C ILE A 344 38.52 -21.57 -31.62
N ASP A 345 38.86 -21.24 -32.87
CA ASP A 345 38.12 -20.30 -33.68
C ASP A 345 36.74 -20.86 -34.01
N LYS A 346 36.64 -22.17 -34.35
CA LYS A 346 35.36 -22.84 -34.57
C LYS A 346 34.49 -22.95 -33.32
N VAL A 347 35.10 -23.02 -32.14
CA VAL A 347 34.40 -23.00 -30.86
C VAL A 347 33.86 -21.59 -30.58
N LEU A 348 34.65 -20.58 -30.84
CA LEU A 348 34.26 -19.18 -30.66
C LEU A 348 33.15 -18.72 -31.63
N ASP A 349 33.17 -19.22 -32.87
CA ASP A 349 32.14 -18.95 -33.89
C ASP A 349 30.74 -19.46 -33.49
N ARG A 350 30.64 -20.33 -32.49
CA ARG A 350 29.36 -20.79 -31.94
C ARG A 350 28.74 -19.80 -30.97
N ILE A 351 29.48 -18.79 -30.52
CA ILE A 351 29.02 -17.81 -29.56
C ILE A 351 28.28 -16.69 -30.30
N ARG A 352 26.99 -16.53 -30.01
CA ARG A 352 26.18 -15.47 -30.57
C ARG A 352 25.53 -14.64 -29.49
N TYR A 353 25.35 -13.36 -29.74
CA TYR A 353 24.77 -12.39 -28.80
C TYR A 353 23.35 -12.02 -29.25
N VAL A 354 22.45 -11.78 -28.29
CA VAL A 354 21.11 -11.29 -28.58
C VAL A 354 21.20 -9.83 -28.99
N LYS A 355 20.97 -9.53 -30.28
CA LYS A 355 20.91 -8.15 -30.80
C LYS A 355 19.59 -7.51 -30.48
N LYS A 356 18.48 -8.25 -30.67
CA LYS A 356 17.13 -7.77 -30.38
C LYS A 356 16.24 -8.92 -29.94
N HIS A 357 15.45 -8.71 -28.91
CA HIS A 357 14.44 -9.66 -28.49
C HIS A 357 13.04 -9.04 -28.59
N ASP A 358 12.27 -9.50 -29.55
CA ASP A 358 10.85 -9.16 -29.65
C ASP A 358 10.01 -10.12 -28.79
N MET A 359 9.69 -9.68 -27.58
CA MET A 359 8.91 -10.47 -26.64
C MET A 359 7.48 -10.78 -27.15
N LYS A 360 6.92 -9.97 -28.07
CA LYS A 360 5.56 -10.20 -28.57
C LYS A 360 5.50 -11.36 -29.55
N ASN A 361 6.54 -11.50 -30.37
CA ASN A 361 6.60 -12.50 -31.42
C ASN A 361 7.58 -13.64 -31.09
N ASN A 362 8.19 -13.63 -29.92
CA ASN A 362 9.23 -14.57 -29.48
C ASN A 362 10.37 -14.72 -30.53
N HIS A 363 10.69 -13.63 -31.20
CA HIS A 363 11.72 -13.58 -32.22
C HIS A 363 13.00 -12.94 -31.64
N ILE A 364 14.14 -13.63 -31.81
CA ILE A 364 15.46 -13.20 -31.37
C ILE A 364 16.31 -12.96 -32.60
N GLU A 365 16.81 -11.74 -32.75
CA GLU A 365 17.83 -11.37 -33.71
C GLU A 365 19.21 -11.56 -33.06
N TRP A 366 20.10 -12.27 -33.73
CA TRP A 366 21.43 -12.63 -33.23
C TRP A 366 22.52 -11.81 -33.91
N SER A 367 23.60 -11.56 -33.19
CA SER A 367 24.84 -10.93 -33.64
C SER A 367 26.04 -11.76 -33.23
N ASP A 368 27.05 -11.81 -34.05
CA ASP A 368 28.31 -12.49 -33.74
C ASP A 368 29.19 -11.64 -32.80
N GLU A 369 28.88 -10.35 -32.64
CA GLU A 369 29.56 -9.42 -31.76
C GLU A 369 28.57 -8.72 -30.81
N PRO A 370 29.03 -8.30 -29.60
CA PRO A 370 28.24 -7.44 -28.70
C PRO A 370 27.90 -6.10 -29.37
N THR A 371 26.66 -5.64 -29.22
CA THR A 371 26.19 -4.38 -29.81
C THR A 371 26.05 -3.27 -28.76
N LEU A 372 26.09 -2.01 -29.19
CA LEU A 372 25.84 -0.86 -28.31
C LEU A 372 24.43 -0.91 -27.70
N ASP A 373 23.43 -1.40 -28.44
CA ASP A 373 22.08 -1.56 -27.93
C ASP A 373 21.99 -2.51 -26.74
N MET A 374 22.86 -3.53 -26.69
CA MET A 374 22.98 -4.41 -25.51
C MET A 374 23.52 -3.65 -24.30
N ILE A 375 24.52 -2.81 -24.50
CA ILE A 375 25.10 -1.99 -23.42
C ILE A 375 24.04 -1.04 -22.89
N ASP A 376 23.32 -0.36 -23.76
CA ASP A 376 22.23 0.56 -23.38
C ASP A 376 21.13 -0.17 -22.61
N SER A 377 20.73 -1.35 -23.07
CA SER A 377 19.77 -2.19 -22.37
C SER A 377 20.25 -2.62 -20.97
N ILE A 378 21.53 -2.93 -20.82
CA ILE A 378 22.14 -3.28 -19.53
C ILE A 378 22.18 -2.06 -18.61
N LEU A 379 22.55 -0.90 -19.13
CA LEU A 379 22.59 0.36 -18.40
C LEU A 379 21.20 0.77 -17.92
N ASP A 380 20.20 0.62 -18.75
CA ASP A 380 18.81 0.98 -18.44
C ASP A 380 18.19 0.03 -17.40
N ASN A 381 18.53 -1.25 -17.44
CA ASN A 381 17.86 -2.26 -16.62
C ASN A 381 18.56 -2.56 -15.29
N HIS A 382 19.88 -2.31 -15.15
CA HIS A 382 20.59 -3.03 -14.10
C HIS A 382 21.26 -2.22 -12.98
N CYS A 383 21.61 -0.92 -13.10
CA CYS A 383 22.49 -0.44 -12.08
C CYS A 383 22.40 0.99 -11.65
N PHE A 384 22.27 1.86 -12.61
CA PHE A 384 22.60 3.27 -12.35
C PHE A 384 21.43 4.03 -11.72
N LYS A 385 20.21 3.54 -11.89
CA LYS A 385 18.99 4.09 -11.24
C LYS A 385 18.95 3.88 -9.72
N TYR A 386 19.67 2.86 -9.23
CA TYR A 386 19.71 2.54 -7.79
C TYR A 386 20.41 3.63 -6.96
N ASN A 387 21.51 4.16 -7.45
CA ASN A 387 22.21 5.24 -6.77
C ASN A 387 21.30 6.47 -6.58
N THR A 388 20.40 6.71 -7.52
CA THR A 388 19.42 7.79 -7.42
C THR A 388 18.40 7.53 -6.31
N ILE A 389 18.00 6.27 -6.10
CA ILE A 389 17.10 5.86 -5.02
C ILE A 389 17.81 5.94 -3.68
N LEU A 390 19.02 5.36 -3.58
CA LEU A 390 19.80 5.34 -2.35
C LEU A 390 20.16 6.74 -1.86
N LYS A 391 20.45 7.69 -2.75
CA LYS A 391 20.70 9.10 -2.41
C LYS A 391 19.48 9.81 -1.80
N LYS A 392 18.28 9.30 -2.03
CA LYS A 392 17.04 9.84 -1.47
C LYS A 392 16.64 9.20 -0.14
N THR A 393 17.40 8.25 0.35
CA THR A 393 17.16 7.55 1.62
C THR A 393 18.09 8.05 2.71
N ASN A 394 17.66 7.98 3.96
CA ASN A 394 18.49 8.29 5.13
C ASN A 394 19.26 7.06 5.63
N LEU A 395 19.54 6.09 4.77
CA LEU A 395 20.26 4.88 5.13
C LEU A 395 21.76 5.18 5.34
N ALA A 396 22.32 4.75 6.46
CA ALA A 396 23.74 4.68 6.68
C ALA A 396 24.29 3.44 5.94
N ILE A 397 24.85 3.67 4.75
CA ILE A 397 25.25 2.60 3.84
C ILE A 397 26.69 2.17 4.13
N ASN A 398 26.88 0.87 4.24
CA ASN A 398 28.20 0.23 4.21
C ASN A 398 28.39 -0.44 2.84
N TYR A 399 29.21 0.19 2.01
CA TYR A 399 29.55 -0.37 0.72
C TYR A 399 30.57 -1.49 0.88
N VAL A 400 30.34 -2.61 0.20
CA VAL A 400 31.23 -3.75 0.10
C VAL A 400 31.51 -3.97 -1.38
N ASP A 401 32.78 -3.85 -1.79
CA ASP A 401 33.16 -4.15 -3.17
C ASP A 401 33.18 -5.68 -3.38
N MET A 402 32.83 -6.13 -4.59
CA MET A 402 32.86 -7.54 -4.93
C MET A 402 34.23 -8.19 -4.69
N LYS A 403 35.34 -7.44 -4.87
CA LYS A 403 36.67 -7.93 -4.61
C LYS A 403 36.92 -8.27 -3.14
N GLN A 404 36.22 -7.57 -2.22
CA GLN A 404 36.32 -7.86 -0.78
C GLN A 404 35.62 -9.17 -0.37
N ILE A 405 34.75 -9.72 -1.22
CA ILE A 405 34.16 -11.05 -1.01
C ILE A 405 34.81 -12.11 -1.90
N SER A 406 35.96 -11.82 -2.52
CA SER A 406 36.77 -12.81 -3.22
C SER A 406 37.38 -13.86 -2.25
N GLU A 407 37.87 -14.95 -2.79
CA GLU A 407 38.45 -16.06 -2.02
C GLU A 407 39.44 -15.59 -0.97
N GLU A 408 40.30 -14.62 -1.32
CA GLU A 408 41.37 -14.08 -0.47
C GLU A 408 40.84 -13.23 0.68
N TYR A 409 39.77 -12.44 0.47
CA TYR A 409 39.32 -11.41 1.44
C TYR A 409 37.98 -11.70 2.09
N ALA A 410 37.22 -12.69 1.59
CA ALA A 410 35.86 -12.93 2.02
C ALA A 410 35.71 -13.18 3.51
N PHE A 411 36.63 -13.95 4.10
CA PHE A 411 36.54 -14.33 5.51
C PHE A 411 36.68 -13.12 6.42
N GLU A 412 37.73 -12.30 6.22
CA GLU A 412 38.00 -11.08 6.99
C GLU A 412 36.89 -10.05 6.79
N THR A 413 36.40 -9.90 5.57
CA THR A 413 35.27 -9.02 5.27
C THR A 413 34.00 -9.45 6.01
N LEU A 414 33.70 -10.73 6.04
CA LEU A 414 32.53 -11.25 6.75
C LEU A 414 32.66 -11.13 8.26
N GLN A 415 33.85 -11.32 8.82
CA GLN A 415 34.12 -11.06 10.25
C GLN A 415 33.84 -9.59 10.59
N GLY A 416 34.40 -8.66 9.81
CA GLY A 416 34.21 -7.22 10.03
C GLY A 416 32.76 -6.79 9.89
N LEU A 417 32.00 -7.38 8.92
CA LEU A 417 30.56 -7.14 8.79
C LEU A 417 29.80 -7.72 9.98
N ALA A 418 30.13 -8.93 10.43
CA ALA A 418 29.49 -9.57 11.55
C ALA A 418 29.67 -8.78 12.85
N GLU A 419 30.85 -8.22 13.10
CA GLU A 419 31.11 -7.32 14.21
C GLU A 419 30.30 -6.04 14.11
N LYS A 420 30.36 -5.36 12.95
CA LYS A 420 29.71 -4.07 12.73
C LYS A 420 28.19 -4.14 12.83
N PHE A 421 27.60 -5.22 12.34
CA PHE A 421 26.13 -5.43 12.29
C PHE A 421 25.61 -6.38 13.37
N LYS A 422 26.47 -6.82 14.30
CA LYS A 422 26.12 -7.75 15.38
C LYS A 422 25.52 -9.07 14.84
N LEU A 423 26.13 -9.58 13.77
CA LEU A 423 25.75 -10.85 13.17
C LEU A 423 26.53 -12.01 13.80
N THR A 424 26.15 -13.23 13.45
CA THR A 424 26.91 -14.42 13.85
C THR A 424 28.28 -14.41 13.19
N GLN A 425 29.32 -14.51 13.98
CA GLN A 425 30.68 -14.52 13.50
C GLN A 425 31.01 -15.84 12.78
N PRO A 426 31.63 -15.81 11.59
CA PRO A 426 32.25 -17.00 11.01
C PRO A 426 33.44 -17.47 11.85
N ASN A 427 33.59 -18.79 12.00
CA ASN A 427 34.75 -19.35 12.71
C ASN A 427 35.85 -19.77 11.73
N GLU A 428 37.08 -20.03 12.24
CA GLU A 428 38.22 -20.40 11.39
C GLU A 428 37.99 -21.70 10.59
N ALA A 429 37.20 -22.62 11.09
CA ALA A 429 36.83 -23.84 10.35
C ALA A 429 36.00 -23.52 9.09
N ASP A 430 35.30 -22.38 9.06
CA ASP A 430 34.52 -21.93 7.92
C ASP A 430 35.35 -21.29 6.82
N ARG A 431 36.58 -20.85 7.12
CA ARG A 431 37.51 -20.20 6.17
C ARG A 431 37.62 -20.99 4.87
N HIS A 432 37.88 -22.28 4.96
CA HIS A 432 38.02 -23.15 3.80
C HIS A 432 36.71 -23.25 2.99
N ILE A 433 35.56 -23.32 3.65
CA ILE A 433 34.25 -23.39 2.96
C ILE A 433 33.92 -22.08 2.27
N ILE A 434 34.28 -20.95 2.88
CA ILE A 434 34.11 -19.62 2.32
C ILE A 434 34.93 -19.48 1.06
N SER A 435 36.21 -19.90 1.10
CA SER A 435 37.13 -19.86 -0.02
C SER A 435 36.75 -20.83 -1.15
N MET A 436 36.36 -22.08 -0.84
CA MET A 436 36.06 -23.10 -1.87
C MET A 436 34.82 -22.83 -2.68
N LYS A 437 33.77 -22.24 -2.09
CA LYS A 437 32.48 -22.10 -2.80
C LYS A 437 32.49 -21.02 -3.87
N GLN A 438 33.41 -20.09 -3.86
CA GLN A 438 33.52 -19.14 -4.97
C GLN A 438 33.91 -19.83 -6.28
N ASN A 439 34.77 -20.82 -6.23
CA ASN A 439 35.20 -21.58 -7.42
C ASN A 439 34.04 -22.34 -8.08
N ASN A 440 32.96 -22.67 -7.35
CA ASN A 440 31.79 -23.34 -7.88
C ASN A 440 30.63 -22.39 -8.27
N ILE A 441 30.58 -21.16 -7.71
CA ILE A 441 29.55 -20.17 -8.00
C ILE A 441 29.91 -19.33 -9.24
N PHE A 442 31.22 -19.17 -9.53
CA PHE A 442 31.71 -18.41 -10.68
C PHE A 442 32.00 -19.24 -11.92
N ARG A 443 31.69 -20.55 -11.93
CA ARG A 443 31.84 -21.42 -13.09
C ARG A 443 30.63 -21.46 -14.03
N TYR A 444 29.69 -20.54 -13.87
CA TYR A 444 28.54 -20.41 -14.79
C TYR A 444 28.48 -19.02 -15.41
#